data_d145cb3dabb4636e6433ad0c5bf39a86
#
_entry.id   d145cb3dabb4636e6433ad0c5bf39a86
#
_cell.length_a   1.000
_cell.length_b   1.000
_cell.length_c   1.000
_cell.angle_alpha   90.00
_cell.angle_beta   90.00
_cell.angle_gamma   90.00
#
_symmetry.space_group_name_H-M   'P 1'
#
loop_
_entity.id
_entity.type
_entity.pdbx_description
1 polymer ?
#
loop_
_entity_poly.entity_id
_entity_poly.type
_entity_poly.pdbx_seq_one_letter_code
_entity_poly.pdbx_strand_id
1 'polypeptide(L)'
;MTDIQCRQFMKDFFERYYQKLGNIGIMRPLDESDRAMWSDNADPNEEWKVWKLIPSTATEQDVENLEKTIGTKLPQCLKAFLTVYHHYFDASIGENPISAPFEAVLDAWNPLLVKHGYLPFTWDEEGYYIRCIDLANMPNEEQCGIYQIDHEILFSLDEDTTKRANITQNMEYLSQNLFTYLESILNDEE
;
A
#
# COMPACT_ATOMS: atom_id res chain seq x y z
N MET A 1 -12.63 -10.59 8.67
CA MET A 1 -12.04 -10.09 9.95
C MET A 1 -12.78 -8.84 10.42
N THR A 2 -12.77 -8.54 11.73
CA THR A 2 -13.30 -7.26 12.27
C THR A 2 -12.27 -6.15 12.13
N ASP A 3 -12.68 -4.87 12.23
CA ASP A 3 -11.76 -3.72 12.21
C ASP A 3 -10.63 -3.86 13.25
N ILE A 4 -10.97 -4.25 14.47
CA ILE A 4 -9.99 -4.45 15.55
C ILE A 4 -8.95 -5.52 15.16
N GLN A 5 -9.38 -6.62 14.54
CA GLN A 5 -8.48 -7.68 14.09
C GLN A 5 -7.58 -7.21 12.95
N CYS A 6 -8.13 -6.47 11.98
CA CYS A 6 -7.34 -5.89 10.89
C CYS A 6 -6.26 -4.93 11.43
N ARG A 7 -6.64 -4.02 12.32
CA ARG A 7 -5.71 -3.07 12.93
C ARG A 7 -4.62 -3.74 13.77
N GLN A 8 -4.96 -4.79 14.52
CA GLN A 8 -3.97 -5.55 15.29
C GLN A 8 -2.99 -6.27 14.35
N PHE A 9 -3.49 -6.95 13.33
CA PHE A 9 -2.64 -7.59 12.32
C PHE A 9 -1.68 -6.59 11.68
N MET A 10 -2.16 -5.42 11.27
CA MET A 10 -1.32 -4.40 10.62
C MET A 10 -0.24 -3.86 11.56
N LYS A 11 -0.55 -3.68 12.86
CA LYS A 11 0.46 -3.31 13.85
C LYS A 11 1.56 -4.35 13.94
N ASP A 12 1.18 -5.61 14.14
CA ASP A 12 2.13 -6.73 14.25
C ASP A 12 2.98 -6.88 12.98
N PHE A 13 2.37 -6.71 11.80
CA PHE A 13 3.07 -6.72 10.52
C PHE A 13 4.13 -5.61 10.45
N PHE A 14 3.76 -4.35 10.66
CA PHE A 14 4.68 -3.23 10.55
C PHE A 14 5.82 -3.29 11.56
N GLU A 15 5.54 -3.71 12.79
CA GLU A 15 6.56 -3.87 13.84
C GLU A 15 7.55 -4.99 13.49
N ARG A 16 7.07 -6.13 12.99
CA ARG A 16 7.92 -7.26 12.54
C ARG A 16 8.74 -6.86 11.32
N TYR A 17 8.13 -6.18 10.33
CA TYR A 17 8.82 -5.76 9.13
C TYR A 17 9.90 -4.71 9.44
N TYR A 18 9.62 -3.77 10.31
CA TYR A 18 10.60 -2.79 10.80
C TYR A 18 11.77 -3.49 11.51
N GLN A 19 11.51 -4.51 12.33
CA GLN A 19 12.54 -5.30 12.99
C GLN A 19 13.37 -6.14 12.00
N LYS A 20 12.74 -6.73 10.97
CA LYS A 20 13.41 -7.52 9.93
C LYS A 20 14.43 -6.69 9.15
N LEU A 21 14.06 -5.49 8.75
CA LEU A 21 14.94 -4.57 8.01
C LEU A 21 16.14 -4.10 8.86
N GLY A 22 16.02 -4.15 10.19
CA GLY A 22 17.10 -3.81 11.11
C GLY A 22 17.66 -2.41 10.85
N ASN A 23 19.01 -2.27 10.97
CA ASN A 23 19.66 -0.97 10.81
C ASN A 23 19.97 -0.58 9.35
N ILE A 24 19.77 -1.47 8.39
CA ILE A 24 20.22 -1.26 7.01
C ILE A 24 19.13 -0.61 6.15
N GLY A 25 17.87 -1.04 6.29
CA GLY A 25 16.76 -0.57 5.46
C GLY A 25 15.97 0.62 6.02
N ILE A 26 16.41 1.21 7.13
CA ILE A 26 15.66 2.26 7.85
C ILE A 26 16.31 3.64 7.79
N MET A 27 17.20 3.88 6.83
CA MET A 27 17.79 5.20 6.61
C MET A 27 17.18 5.86 5.37
N ARG A 28 16.85 7.15 5.51
CA ARG A 28 16.29 7.95 4.43
C ARG A 28 16.68 9.41 4.54
N PRO A 29 16.80 10.14 3.42
CA PRO A 29 16.80 11.58 3.45
C PRO A 29 15.37 12.03 3.81
N LEU A 30 15.16 12.50 5.04
CA LEU A 30 13.84 12.96 5.49
C LEU A 30 13.60 14.41 5.15
N ASP A 31 12.41 14.73 4.69
CA ASP A 31 11.90 16.10 4.61
C ASP A 31 11.65 16.65 6.03
N GLU A 32 11.78 17.95 6.20
CA GLU A 32 11.47 18.64 7.47
C GLU A 32 9.96 18.47 7.86
N SER A 33 9.06 18.29 6.90
CA SER A 33 7.65 17.99 7.13
C SER A 33 7.43 16.66 7.82
N ASP A 34 8.37 15.70 7.68
CA ASP A 34 8.33 14.37 8.31
C ASP A 34 9.20 14.26 9.55
N ARG A 35 9.62 15.39 10.13
CA ARG A 35 10.55 15.42 11.27
C ARG A 35 10.15 14.52 12.43
N ALA A 36 8.85 14.34 12.67
CA ALA A 36 8.35 13.45 13.73
C ALA A 36 8.67 11.97 13.48
N MET A 37 8.96 11.59 12.24
CA MET A 37 9.38 10.24 11.85
C MET A 37 10.88 10.01 12.05
N TRP A 38 11.69 11.01 12.37
CA TRP A 38 13.10 10.80 12.65
C TRP A 38 13.26 10.03 13.96
N SER A 39 14.21 9.10 13.98
CA SER A 39 14.61 8.43 15.22
C SER A 39 15.17 9.45 16.22
N ASP A 40 14.95 9.22 17.50
CA ASP A 40 15.46 10.09 18.55
C ASP A 40 17.00 10.17 18.61
N ASN A 41 17.67 9.17 18.01
CA ASN A 41 19.13 9.08 17.90
C ASN A 41 19.66 9.55 16.53
N ALA A 42 18.83 10.08 15.64
CA ALA A 42 19.28 10.55 14.33
C ALA A 42 20.19 11.77 14.47
N ASP A 43 21.40 11.72 13.88
CA ASP A 43 22.31 12.87 13.85
C ASP A 43 21.69 13.96 12.97
N PRO A 44 21.44 15.17 13.49
CA PRO A 44 20.87 16.25 12.69
C PRO A 44 21.75 16.71 11.53
N ASN A 45 23.06 16.41 11.56
CA ASN A 45 24.02 16.82 10.52
C ASN A 45 24.16 15.80 9.39
N GLU A 46 23.65 14.59 9.55
CA GLU A 46 23.68 13.59 8.50
C GLU A 46 22.54 13.82 7.49
N GLU A 47 22.83 13.63 6.21
CA GLU A 47 21.85 13.72 5.13
C GLU A 47 20.84 12.56 5.21
N TRP A 48 21.34 11.35 5.49
CA TRP A 48 20.53 10.16 5.66
C TRP A 48 20.26 9.90 7.13
N LYS A 49 19.01 9.75 7.50
CA LYS A 49 18.58 9.60 8.89
C LYS A 49 17.84 8.28 9.09
N VAL A 50 18.06 7.72 10.27
CA VAL A 50 17.25 6.61 10.73
C VAL A 50 15.86 7.14 11.05
N TRP A 51 14.83 6.55 10.45
CA TRP A 51 13.44 6.86 10.74
C TRP A 51 12.81 5.83 11.70
N LYS A 52 11.67 6.13 12.25
CA LYS A 52 10.90 5.27 13.16
C LYS A 52 9.44 5.21 12.73
N LEU A 53 8.80 4.08 13.01
CA LEU A 53 7.34 3.97 12.93
C LEU A 53 6.70 4.93 13.93
N ILE A 54 5.71 5.68 13.48
CA ILE A 54 4.87 6.50 14.35
C ILE A 54 3.40 6.20 14.07
N PRO A 55 2.51 6.24 15.09
CA PRO A 55 1.09 6.08 14.88
C PRO A 55 0.59 7.04 13.80
N SER A 56 -0.20 6.55 12.87
CA SER A 56 -0.75 7.39 11.81
C SER A 56 -1.62 8.51 12.38
N THR A 57 -1.47 9.69 11.81
CA THR A 57 -2.29 10.88 12.10
C THR A 57 -3.50 10.99 11.17
N ALA A 58 -3.63 10.08 10.19
CA ALA A 58 -4.73 10.07 9.24
C ALA A 58 -6.07 9.82 9.96
N THR A 59 -7.05 10.65 9.65
CA THR A 59 -8.41 10.62 10.21
C THR A 59 -9.37 9.83 9.33
N GLU A 60 -10.55 9.50 9.86
CA GLU A 60 -11.64 8.93 9.04
C GLU A 60 -12.03 9.86 7.88
N GLN A 61 -11.98 11.18 8.10
CA GLN A 61 -12.28 12.15 7.06
C GLN A 61 -11.26 12.12 5.92
N ASP A 62 -9.97 11.87 6.23
CA ASP A 62 -8.93 11.74 5.20
C ASP A 62 -9.16 10.47 4.36
N VAL A 63 -9.54 9.37 5.00
CA VAL A 63 -9.92 8.12 4.31
C VAL A 63 -11.16 8.34 3.44
N GLU A 64 -12.19 9.03 3.93
CA GLU A 64 -13.38 9.36 3.12
C GLU A 64 -13.04 10.24 1.93
N ASN A 65 -12.12 11.17 2.08
CA ASN A 65 -11.65 12.03 0.99
C ASN A 65 -10.88 11.22 -0.06
N LEU A 66 -10.01 10.30 0.37
CA LEU A 66 -9.34 9.35 -0.51
C LEU A 66 -10.36 8.51 -1.30
N GLU A 67 -11.34 7.90 -0.62
CA GLU A 67 -12.39 7.10 -1.27
C GLU A 67 -13.19 7.89 -2.31
N LYS A 68 -13.46 9.18 -2.04
CA LYS A 68 -14.10 10.07 -3.02
C LYS A 68 -13.21 10.34 -4.23
N THR A 69 -11.92 10.55 -3.99
CA THR A 69 -10.95 10.85 -5.05
C THR A 69 -10.76 9.66 -5.98
N ILE A 70 -10.61 8.46 -5.41
CA ILE A 70 -10.40 7.22 -6.20
C ILE A 70 -11.69 6.62 -6.75
N GLY A 71 -12.87 7.09 -6.30
CA GLY A 71 -14.17 6.67 -6.79
C GLY A 71 -14.66 5.32 -6.29
N THR A 72 -14.05 4.76 -5.26
CA THR A 72 -14.47 3.47 -4.66
C THR A 72 -14.22 3.43 -3.16
N LYS A 73 -14.93 2.51 -2.47
CA LYS A 73 -14.71 2.26 -1.05
C LYS A 73 -13.52 1.35 -0.84
N LEU A 74 -12.70 1.69 0.16
CA LEU A 74 -11.58 0.85 0.57
C LEU A 74 -12.05 -0.36 1.38
N PRO A 75 -11.46 -1.54 1.16
CA PRO A 75 -11.57 -2.66 2.10
C PRO A 75 -11.10 -2.26 3.50
N GLN A 76 -11.70 -2.86 4.53
CA GLN A 76 -11.38 -2.56 5.92
C GLN A 76 -9.90 -2.85 6.26
N CYS A 77 -9.35 -3.95 5.68
CA CYS A 77 -7.95 -4.29 5.85
C CYS A 77 -7.02 -3.22 5.24
N LEU A 78 -7.34 -2.68 4.05
CA LEU A 78 -6.54 -1.61 3.45
C LEU A 78 -6.67 -0.30 4.24
N LYS A 79 -7.86 0.02 4.77
CA LYS A 79 -8.02 1.17 5.70
C LYS A 79 -7.12 1.04 6.92
N ALA A 80 -7.12 -0.15 7.54
CA ALA A 80 -6.24 -0.42 8.68
C ALA A 80 -4.76 -0.28 8.30
N PHE A 81 -4.35 -0.82 7.14
CA PHE A 81 -3.00 -0.69 6.61
C PHE A 81 -2.57 0.78 6.49
N LEU A 82 -3.40 1.62 5.90
CA LEU A 82 -3.11 3.03 5.65
C LEU A 82 -3.19 3.92 6.91
N THR A 83 -3.86 3.44 7.97
CA THR A 83 -4.17 4.29 9.15
C THR A 83 -3.59 3.79 10.47
N VAL A 84 -2.72 2.78 10.45
CA VAL A 84 -2.08 2.28 11.68
C VAL A 84 -0.77 3.00 11.94
N TYR A 85 0.12 3.10 10.97
CA TYR A 85 1.40 3.77 11.08
C TYR A 85 1.69 4.67 9.88
N HIS A 86 2.50 5.72 10.10
CA HIS A 86 3.31 6.36 9.07
C HIS A 86 4.64 5.62 8.95
N HIS A 87 5.11 5.43 7.71
CA HIS A 87 6.32 4.66 7.40
C HIS A 87 6.91 5.05 6.03
N TYR A 88 8.15 4.67 5.83
CA TYR A 88 8.89 4.80 4.56
C TYR A 88 9.22 3.45 3.92
N PHE A 89 8.43 2.45 4.18
CA PHE A 89 8.53 1.19 3.44
C PHE A 89 7.96 1.39 2.05
N ASP A 90 8.82 1.46 1.03
CA ASP A 90 8.42 1.64 -0.35
C ASP A 90 8.27 0.29 -1.08
N ALA A 91 9.25 -0.57 -0.92
CA ALA A 91 9.29 -1.85 -1.58
C ALA A 91 8.03 -2.68 -1.29
N SER A 92 7.34 -3.07 -2.34
CA SER A 92 6.20 -3.99 -2.29
C SER A 92 4.93 -3.51 -1.60
N ILE A 93 4.98 -2.48 -0.76
CA ILE A 93 3.82 -2.01 0.01
C ILE A 93 3.50 -0.51 -0.15
N GLY A 94 4.43 0.27 -0.70
CA GLY A 94 4.30 1.72 -0.87
C GLY A 94 4.47 2.51 0.42
N GLU A 95 5.02 3.71 0.31
CA GLU A 95 5.26 4.60 1.44
C GLU A 95 3.97 5.23 1.95
N ASN A 96 3.98 5.61 3.22
CA ASN A 96 2.89 6.35 3.86
C ASN A 96 3.46 7.37 4.86
N PRO A 97 4.25 8.37 4.42
CA PRO A 97 4.82 9.39 5.29
C PRO A 97 3.74 10.38 5.79
N ILE A 98 4.09 11.23 6.76
CA ILE A 98 3.20 12.28 7.25
C ILE A 98 2.92 13.32 6.17
N SER A 99 3.97 13.69 5.43
CA SER A 99 3.93 14.74 4.39
C SER A 99 3.03 14.40 3.21
N ALA A 100 2.91 13.09 2.91
CA ALA A 100 2.17 12.59 1.77
C ALA A 100 1.42 11.28 2.11
N PRO A 101 0.45 11.35 3.04
CA PRO A 101 -0.33 10.16 3.40
C PRO A 101 -1.14 9.67 2.19
N PHE A 102 -1.16 8.36 1.99
CA PHE A 102 -1.88 7.68 0.90
C PHE A 102 -1.30 7.89 -0.51
N GLU A 103 -0.13 8.52 -0.65
CA GLU A 103 0.45 8.83 -1.96
C GLU A 103 0.62 7.56 -2.81
N ALA A 104 1.06 6.45 -2.22
CA ALA A 104 1.20 5.17 -2.94
C ALA A 104 -0.10 4.72 -3.61
N VAL A 105 -1.26 4.89 -2.95
CA VAL A 105 -2.58 4.57 -3.53
C VAL A 105 -2.95 5.56 -4.64
N LEU A 106 -2.64 6.84 -4.44
CA LEU A 106 -2.95 7.89 -5.42
C LEU A 106 -2.09 7.77 -6.67
N ASP A 107 -0.81 7.45 -6.51
CA ASP A 107 0.14 7.24 -7.63
C ASP A 107 -0.18 5.98 -8.44
N ALA A 108 -0.60 4.92 -7.76
CA ALA A 108 -1.01 3.69 -8.43
C ALA A 108 -2.43 3.78 -9.03
N TRP A 109 -3.20 4.83 -8.68
CA TRP A 109 -4.61 4.94 -9.08
C TRP A 109 -4.78 4.95 -10.60
N ASN A 110 -5.72 4.12 -11.07
CA ASN A 110 -6.07 4.05 -12.48
C ASN A 110 -7.58 3.88 -12.62
N PRO A 111 -8.28 4.78 -13.36
CA PRO A 111 -9.74 4.75 -13.49
C PRO A 111 -10.26 3.49 -14.17
N LEU A 112 -9.52 2.94 -15.14
CA LEU A 112 -9.90 1.72 -15.84
C LEU A 112 -9.90 0.51 -14.90
N LEU A 113 -8.90 0.39 -14.04
CA LEU A 113 -8.85 -0.68 -13.01
C LEU A 113 -10.02 -0.56 -12.04
N VAL A 114 -10.25 0.64 -11.49
CA VAL A 114 -11.34 0.89 -10.53
C VAL A 114 -12.71 0.63 -11.16
N LYS A 115 -12.95 1.10 -12.39
CA LYS A 115 -14.17 0.84 -13.17
C LYS A 115 -14.47 -0.66 -13.29
N HIS A 116 -13.45 -1.48 -13.34
CA HIS A 116 -13.56 -2.93 -13.49
C HIS A 116 -13.40 -3.72 -12.17
N GLY A 117 -13.43 -3.03 -11.02
CA GLY A 117 -13.43 -3.65 -9.70
C GLY A 117 -12.07 -4.14 -9.22
N TYR A 118 -10.99 -3.57 -9.74
CA TYR A 118 -9.65 -3.73 -9.21
C TYR A 118 -9.22 -2.44 -8.53
N LEU A 119 -8.80 -2.52 -7.26
CA LEU A 119 -8.34 -1.38 -6.49
C LEU A 119 -6.82 -1.35 -6.46
N PRO A 120 -6.17 -0.43 -7.21
CA PRO A 120 -4.73 -0.23 -7.11
C PRO A 120 -4.36 0.28 -5.72
N PHE A 121 -3.23 -0.17 -5.17
CA PHE A 121 -2.77 0.29 -3.87
C PHE A 121 -1.27 0.62 -3.80
N THR A 122 -0.45 0.10 -4.70
CA THR A 122 0.98 0.42 -4.83
C THR A 122 1.54 -0.04 -6.17
N TRP A 123 2.74 0.41 -6.48
CA TRP A 123 3.60 -0.12 -7.54
C TRP A 123 4.50 -1.23 -6.99
N ASP A 124 5.11 -2.00 -7.89
CA ASP A 124 6.26 -2.83 -7.53
C ASP A 124 7.52 -1.97 -7.36
N GLU A 125 8.61 -2.58 -6.88
CA GLU A 125 9.86 -1.89 -6.58
C GLU A 125 10.55 -1.26 -7.79
N GLU A 126 10.32 -1.83 -8.97
CA GLU A 126 10.92 -1.39 -10.23
C GLU A 126 10.02 -0.41 -11.00
N GLY A 127 8.77 -0.19 -10.55
CA GLY A 127 7.80 0.67 -11.19
C GLY A 127 7.20 0.12 -12.49
N TYR A 128 7.26 -1.21 -12.70
CA TYR A 128 6.69 -1.86 -13.88
C TYR A 128 5.27 -2.37 -13.65
N TYR A 129 4.95 -2.81 -12.46
CA TYR A 129 3.67 -3.43 -12.15
C TYR A 129 2.86 -2.62 -11.17
N ILE A 130 1.57 -2.44 -11.47
CA ILE A 130 0.59 -1.89 -10.53
C ILE A 130 -0.04 -3.05 -9.76
N ARG A 131 0.06 -3.03 -8.44
CA ARG A 131 -0.53 -4.03 -7.55
C ARG A 131 -1.94 -3.64 -7.14
N CYS A 132 -2.86 -4.59 -7.23
CA CYS A 132 -4.29 -4.36 -7.07
C CYS A 132 -4.95 -5.39 -6.16
N ILE A 133 -6.00 -4.96 -5.45
CA ILE A 133 -6.95 -5.83 -4.76
C ILE A 133 -8.14 -6.08 -5.69
N ASP A 134 -8.50 -7.34 -5.95
CA ASP A 134 -9.73 -7.69 -6.66
C ASP A 134 -10.93 -7.56 -5.72
N LEU A 135 -11.81 -6.60 -5.98
CA LEU A 135 -12.99 -6.31 -5.18
C LEU A 135 -14.22 -7.18 -5.52
N ALA A 136 -14.11 -8.15 -6.46
CA ALA A 136 -15.25 -8.94 -6.91
C ALA A 136 -15.94 -9.75 -5.78
N ASN A 137 -15.18 -10.09 -4.75
CA ASN A 137 -15.68 -10.87 -3.61
C ASN A 137 -16.09 -10.02 -2.39
N MET A 138 -16.03 -8.68 -2.49
CA MET A 138 -16.51 -7.84 -1.39
C MET A 138 -17.96 -8.15 -1.00
N PRO A 139 -18.30 -8.16 0.30
CA PRO A 139 -17.49 -7.73 1.45
C PRO A 139 -16.61 -8.83 2.08
N ASN A 140 -16.42 -9.99 1.43
CA ASN A 140 -15.56 -11.04 1.96
C ASN A 140 -14.08 -10.79 1.60
N GLU A 141 -13.42 -9.91 2.36
CA GLU A 141 -12.04 -9.48 2.10
C GLU A 141 -11.01 -10.62 2.13
N GLU A 142 -11.30 -11.73 2.82
CA GLU A 142 -10.42 -12.91 2.83
C GLU A 142 -10.36 -13.64 1.47
N GLN A 143 -11.27 -13.28 0.56
CA GLN A 143 -11.33 -13.79 -0.81
C GLN A 143 -11.02 -12.72 -1.87
N CYS A 144 -10.59 -11.53 -1.45
CA CYS A 144 -10.17 -10.45 -2.34
C CYS A 144 -8.70 -10.64 -2.71
N GLY A 145 -8.44 -11.35 -3.80
CA GLY A 145 -7.09 -11.68 -4.26
C GLY A 145 -6.23 -10.45 -4.58
N ILE A 146 -4.93 -10.60 -4.40
CA ILE A 146 -3.93 -9.62 -4.82
C ILE A 146 -3.40 -10.03 -6.17
N TYR A 147 -3.37 -9.08 -7.09
CA TYR A 147 -2.90 -9.22 -8.46
C TYR A 147 -1.98 -8.08 -8.82
N GLN A 148 -1.21 -8.25 -9.88
CA GLN A 148 -0.47 -7.16 -10.52
C GLN A 148 -0.70 -7.15 -12.02
N ILE A 149 -0.54 -5.97 -12.63
CA ILE A 149 -0.62 -5.77 -14.07
C ILE A 149 0.52 -4.89 -14.54
N ASP A 150 1.13 -5.28 -15.66
CA ASP A 150 2.12 -4.45 -16.35
C ASP A 150 1.46 -3.15 -16.81
N HIS A 151 2.08 -2.02 -16.43
CA HIS A 151 1.55 -0.69 -16.74
C HIS A 151 1.54 -0.39 -18.26
N GLU A 152 2.50 -0.89 -19.03
CA GLU A 152 2.52 -0.69 -20.48
C GLU A 152 1.33 -1.40 -21.14
N ILE A 153 1.00 -2.61 -20.68
CA ILE A 153 -0.19 -3.33 -21.13
C ILE A 153 -1.45 -2.53 -20.73
N LEU A 154 -1.55 -2.12 -19.46
CA LEU A 154 -2.70 -1.38 -18.95
C LEU A 154 -2.93 -0.09 -19.74
N PHE A 155 -1.88 0.70 -19.98
CA PHE A 155 -1.98 1.98 -20.69
C PHE A 155 -2.24 1.83 -22.19
N SER A 156 -2.02 0.64 -22.75
CA SER A 156 -2.41 0.32 -24.13
C SER A 156 -3.89 -0.01 -24.32
N LEU A 157 -4.61 -0.26 -23.23
CA LEU A 157 -6.04 -0.60 -23.26
C LEU A 157 -6.90 0.65 -23.49
N ASP A 158 -7.89 0.51 -24.35
CA ASP A 158 -8.86 1.58 -24.63
C ASP A 158 -9.97 1.58 -23.56
N GLU A 159 -10.21 2.74 -22.94
CA GLU A 159 -11.13 2.87 -21.81
C GLU A 159 -12.59 2.57 -22.16
N ASP A 160 -12.99 2.86 -23.40
CA ASP A 160 -14.39 2.72 -23.82
C ASP A 160 -14.74 1.29 -24.21
N THR A 161 -13.78 0.55 -24.76
CA THR A 161 -14.00 -0.81 -25.30
C THR A 161 -13.51 -1.93 -24.39
N THR A 162 -12.64 -1.64 -23.44
CA THR A 162 -12.08 -2.64 -22.53
C THR A 162 -13.14 -3.18 -21.59
N LYS A 163 -13.18 -4.50 -21.45
CA LYS A 163 -14.02 -5.25 -20.51
C LYS A 163 -13.15 -5.80 -19.37
N ARG A 164 -13.78 -6.14 -18.24
CA ARG A 164 -13.08 -6.77 -17.13
C ARG A 164 -12.24 -7.98 -17.57
N ALA A 165 -12.77 -8.83 -18.47
CA ALA A 165 -12.05 -10.00 -18.98
C ALA A 165 -10.72 -9.64 -19.67
N ASN A 166 -10.64 -8.49 -20.36
CA ASN A 166 -9.41 -8.02 -20.99
C ASN A 166 -8.35 -7.62 -19.96
N ILE A 167 -8.77 -7.09 -18.81
CA ILE A 167 -7.87 -6.78 -17.71
C ILE A 167 -7.45 -8.08 -17.03
N THR A 168 -8.41 -8.92 -16.63
CA THR A 168 -8.16 -10.17 -15.90
C THR A 168 -7.17 -11.10 -16.61
N GLN A 169 -7.22 -11.20 -17.93
CA GLN A 169 -6.30 -12.07 -18.71
C GLN A 169 -4.84 -11.59 -18.67
N ASN A 170 -4.61 -10.32 -18.36
CA ASN A 170 -3.29 -9.71 -18.24
C ASN A 170 -2.85 -9.52 -16.79
N MET A 171 -3.69 -9.93 -15.82
CA MET A 171 -3.36 -9.91 -14.40
C MET A 171 -2.53 -11.13 -14.03
N GLU A 172 -1.48 -10.90 -13.26
CA GLU A 172 -0.71 -11.94 -12.58
C GLU A 172 -1.20 -12.05 -11.13
N TYR A 173 -1.51 -13.28 -10.70
CA TYR A 173 -1.94 -13.55 -9.34
C TYR A 173 -0.75 -13.58 -8.39
N LEU A 174 -0.82 -12.84 -7.28
CA LEU A 174 0.21 -12.78 -6.26
C LEU A 174 -0.19 -13.51 -4.97
N SER A 175 -1.41 -13.26 -4.47
CA SER A 175 -1.83 -13.80 -3.18
C SER A 175 -3.36 -13.88 -3.05
N GLN A 176 -3.82 -14.72 -2.12
CA GLN A 176 -5.24 -14.92 -1.86
C GLN A 176 -5.94 -13.67 -1.31
N ASN A 177 -5.23 -12.86 -0.52
CA ASN A 177 -5.74 -11.62 0.07
C ASN A 177 -4.58 -10.76 0.60
N LEU A 178 -4.88 -9.56 1.08
CA LEU A 178 -3.86 -8.62 1.57
C LEU A 178 -3.06 -9.19 2.76
N PHE A 179 -3.69 -9.97 3.66
CA PHE A 179 -2.99 -10.54 4.82
C PHE A 179 -1.91 -11.56 4.40
N THR A 180 -2.29 -12.50 3.54
CA THR A 180 -1.33 -13.51 3.03
C THR A 180 -0.26 -12.87 2.16
N TYR A 181 -0.56 -11.79 1.44
CA TYR A 181 0.40 -11.01 0.69
C TYR A 181 1.44 -10.35 1.62
N LEU A 182 1.00 -9.67 2.67
CA LEU A 182 1.90 -9.04 3.63
C LEU A 182 2.75 -10.07 4.41
N GLU A 183 2.17 -11.21 4.78
CA GLU A 183 2.92 -12.30 5.41
C GLU A 183 3.97 -12.91 4.46
N SER A 184 3.71 -12.97 3.14
CA SER A 184 4.73 -13.44 2.19
C SER A 184 5.95 -12.50 2.16
N ILE A 185 5.73 -11.18 2.15
CA ILE A 185 6.82 -10.18 2.22
C ILE A 185 7.68 -10.35 3.47
N LEU A 186 7.07 -10.73 4.62
CA LEU A 186 7.82 -10.99 5.84
C LEU A 186 8.66 -12.28 5.76
N ASN A 187 8.20 -13.25 4.99
CA ASN A 187 8.82 -14.58 4.91
C ASN A 187 9.75 -14.74 3.71
N ASP A 188 9.74 -13.81 2.75
CA ASP A 188 10.71 -13.80 1.66
C ASP A 188 12.11 -13.58 2.25
N GLU A 189 12.95 -14.61 2.13
CA GLU A 189 14.38 -14.52 2.43
C GLU A 189 15.05 -13.82 1.24
N GLU A 190 15.65 -12.66 1.50
CA GLU A 190 16.57 -12.02 0.55
C GLU A 190 17.84 -12.86 0.35
#